data_d31d01b1e828f93b2bd99c1c03d7b618
#
_entry.id   d31d01b1e828f93b2bd99c1c03d7b618
#
_cell.length_a   1.000
_cell.length_b   1.000
_cell.length_c   1.000
_cell.angle_alpha   90.00
_cell.angle_beta   90.00
_cell.angle_gamma   90.00
#
_symmetry.space_group_name_H-M   'P 1'
#
loop_
_entity.id
_entity.type
_entity.pdbx_description
1 polymer ?
#
loop_
_entity_poly.entity_id
_entity_poly.type
_entity_poly.pdbx_seq_one_letter_code
_entity_poly.pdbx_strand_id
1 'polypeptide(L)'
;MFAKRPPAPSLAAPRPRPGGFLSRPQAGAIASFALFASVAGVLALATGDPRAGTPTVRLSLAHIDQVSNPSLYDGGNLPAARDDAKASGGAVEFSSTPDVVSDSGPIDGQVLITMPDSSGAGLAQPQAVTGVASSLPQAPLPGLSVQGSAGPLPIIATDGRTAAQAYARPFLANGRPRIALIIGGLGLNAKATREAIANLPPEVTLSFVPYADGLQGWIDMARAAGHEVLLEAPMEPKDYPENDPGPYTLMAAAPAPDTVHRLEWLLSRATGYYGVTNYLGSKFTTSAPAMATFASALRARGLAFIDDGTAVGAGGGIPRASANRIVDDQLSASSIEQQFAALEALASRGGWALGSGFAYPVTLEEAGRWASTLTARGYQLAPASAVMALR
;
A
#
# COMPACT_ATOMS: atom_id res chain seq x y z
N MET A 1 -17.86 86.60 -10.02
CA MET A 1 -19.16 86.23 -9.36
C MET A 1 -19.11 84.71 -9.32
N PHE A 2 -18.75 84.11 -8.20
CA PHE A 2 -18.75 82.64 -8.02
C PHE A 2 -19.95 82.26 -7.18
N ALA A 3 -20.90 81.51 -7.76
CA ALA A 3 -22.07 81.02 -7.10
C ALA A 3 -21.67 79.81 -6.22
N LYS A 4 -21.96 79.90 -4.92
CA LYS A 4 -21.81 78.85 -3.92
C LYS A 4 -22.86 77.77 -4.17
N ARG A 5 -22.41 76.50 -4.36
CA ARG A 5 -23.26 75.29 -4.39
C ARG A 5 -23.75 74.99 -2.94
N PRO A 6 -25.01 74.57 -2.76
CA PRO A 6 -25.49 74.17 -1.45
C PRO A 6 -24.99 72.77 -1.09
N PRO A 7 -24.87 72.43 0.23
CA PRO A 7 -24.40 71.12 0.66
C PRO A 7 -25.48 70.04 0.45
N ALA A 8 -25.00 68.84 0.07
CA ALA A 8 -25.83 67.63 -0.12
C ALA A 8 -26.44 67.14 1.22
N PRO A 9 -27.62 66.55 1.22
CA PRO A 9 -28.22 66.02 2.45
C PRO A 9 -27.48 64.80 2.97
N SER A 10 -27.21 64.80 4.26
CA SER A 10 -26.63 63.67 5.03
C SER A 10 -27.62 62.51 5.05
N LEU A 11 -27.22 61.36 4.50
CA LEU A 11 -27.90 60.09 4.67
C LEU A 11 -27.72 59.60 6.12
N ALA A 12 -28.82 59.64 6.88
CA ALA A 12 -28.85 59.08 8.22
C ALA A 12 -28.63 57.58 8.21
N ALA A 13 -27.67 57.10 9.01
CA ALA A 13 -27.39 55.68 9.19
C ALA A 13 -28.61 54.92 9.76
N PRO A 14 -28.88 53.69 9.32
CA PRO A 14 -29.98 52.90 9.87
C PRO A 14 -29.69 52.54 11.34
N ARG A 15 -30.69 52.78 12.20
CA ARG A 15 -30.65 52.38 13.62
C ARG A 15 -30.60 50.86 13.74
N PRO A 16 -29.73 50.28 14.58
CA PRO A 16 -29.73 48.85 14.83
C PRO A 16 -31.02 48.44 15.54
N ARG A 17 -31.66 47.37 15.06
CA ARG A 17 -32.78 46.69 15.72
C ARG A 17 -32.29 46.10 17.04
N PRO A 18 -33.02 46.16 18.15
CA PRO A 18 -32.63 45.49 19.37
C PRO A 18 -32.73 43.97 19.19
N GLY A 19 -31.60 43.30 19.07
CA GLY A 19 -31.50 41.84 19.21
C GLY A 19 -31.87 41.50 20.66
N GLY A 20 -32.79 40.55 20.84
CA GLY A 20 -33.19 40.09 22.17
C GLY A 20 -32.01 39.49 22.91
N PHE A 21 -31.48 40.24 23.85
CA PHE A 21 -30.50 39.75 24.82
C PHE A 21 -31.24 38.95 25.88
N LEU A 22 -30.85 37.67 26.01
CA LEU A 22 -31.19 36.83 27.17
C LEU A 22 -30.87 37.60 28.43
N SER A 23 -31.80 37.67 29.40
CA SER A 23 -31.59 38.34 30.67
C SER A 23 -30.34 37.81 31.38
N ARG A 24 -29.55 38.66 32.01
CA ARG A 24 -28.32 38.28 32.71
C ARG A 24 -28.42 37.04 33.61
N PRO A 25 -29.52 36.78 34.34
CA PRO A 25 -29.66 35.53 35.11
C PRO A 25 -29.80 34.26 34.22
N GLN A 26 -30.44 34.39 33.06
CA GLN A 26 -30.59 33.23 32.12
C GLN A 26 -29.29 32.88 31.44
N ALA A 27 -28.46 33.84 31.05
CA ALA A 27 -27.13 33.59 30.49
C ALA A 27 -26.20 32.94 31.53
N GLY A 28 -26.27 33.36 32.80
CA GLY A 28 -25.52 32.74 33.89
C GLY A 28 -25.93 31.29 34.15
N ALA A 29 -27.23 31.00 34.12
CA ALA A 29 -27.76 29.64 34.33
C ALA A 29 -27.33 28.68 33.19
N ILE A 30 -27.38 29.15 31.96
CA ILE A 30 -26.93 28.33 30.79
C ILE A 30 -25.42 28.06 30.85
N ALA A 31 -24.62 29.07 31.20
CA ALA A 31 -23.17 28.90 31.33
C ALA A 31 -22.80 27.96 32.48
N SER A 32 -23.49 28.04 33.63
CA SER A 32 -23.29 27.14 34.77
C SER A 32 -23.70 25.71 34.45
N PHE A 33 -24.79 25.50 33.74
CA PHE A 33 -25.22 24.18 33.31
C PHE A 33 -24.25 23.55 32.32
N ALA A 34 -23.75 24.29 31.33
CA ALA A 34 -22.75 23.82 30.39
C ALA A 34 -21.42 23.45 31.08
N LEU A 35 -20.98 24.23 32.04
CA LEU A 35 -19.79 23.94 32.85
C LEU A 35 -19.97 22.67 33.68
N PHE A 36 -21.15 22.53 34.34
CA PHE A 36 -21.45 21.35 35.16
C PHE A 36 -21.57 20.10 34.32
N ALA A 37 -22.18 20.16 33.14
CA ALA A 37 -22.28 19.02 32.20
C ALA A 37 -20.90 18.63 31.67
N SER A 38 -20.00 19.56 31.38
CA SER A 38 -18.65 19.25 30.95
C SER A 38 -17.79 18.61 32.04
N VAL A 39 -17.89 19.12 33.28
CA VAL A 39 -17.18 18.52 34.42
C VAL A 39 -17.74 17.14 34.76
N ALA A 40 -19.05 16.94 34.71
CA ALA A 40 -19.65 15.61 34.90
C ALA A 40 -19.26 14.63 33.82
N GLY A 41 -19.15 15.10 32.55
CA GLY A 41 -18.67 14.30 31.42
C GLY A 41 -17.21 13.84 31.58
N VAL A 42 -16.36 14.77 32.00
CA VAL A 42 -14.93 14.45 32.27
C VAL A 42 -14.79 13.50 33.46
N LEU A 43 -15.60 13.69 34.51
CA LEU A 43 -15.58 12.79 35.68
C LEU A 43 -16.09 11.39 35.33
N ALA A 44 -17.13 11.27 34.51
CA ALA A 44 -17.64 10.00 34.02
C ALA A 44 -16.62 9.28 33.13
N LEU A 45 -15.85 9.99 32.31
CA LEU A 45 -14.75 9.44 31.52
C LEU A 45 -13.55 9.04 32.39
N ALA A 46 -13.27 9.79 33.47
CA ALA A 46 -12.14 9.52 34.37
C ALA A 46 -12.42 8.38 35.37
N THR A 47 -13.69 8.14 35.73
CA THR A 47 -14.09 7.08 36.67
C THR A 47 -14.72 5.87 36.01
N GLY A 48 -14.99 5.94 34.72
CA GLY A 48 -15.43 4.79 33.90
C GLY A 48 -14.34 3.72 33.84
N ASP A 49 -14.70 2.46 33.89
CA ASP A 49 -13.78 1.35 33.70
C ASP A 49 -13.10 1.50 32.31
N PRO A 50 -11.78 1.70 32.25
CA PRO A 50 -11.07 1.86 30.99
C PRO A 50 -11.16 0.63 30.06
N ARG A 51 -11.79 -0.46 30.53
CA ARG A 51 -12.03 -1.70 29.76
C ARG A 51 -13.48 -1.91 29.38
N ALA A 52 -14.39 -1.02 29.79
CA ALA A 52 -15.80 -1.08 29.42
C ALA A 52 -15.93 -0.82 27.92
N GLY A 53 -16.27 -1.84 27.15
CA GLY A 53 -16.43 -1.76 25.68
C GLY A 53 -15.34 -2.43 24.84
N THR A 54 -14.28 -2.93 25.46
CA THR A 54 -13.35 -3.80 24.73
C THR A 54 -13.91 -5.23 24.69
N PRO A 55 -14.06 -5.86 23.52
CA PRO A 55 -14.48 -7.25 23.43
C PRO A 55 -13.35 -8.14 23.97
N THR A 56 -13.50 -8.63 25.20
CA THR A 56 -12.59 -9.61 25.78
C THR A 56 -13.04 -11.01 25.41
N VAL A 57 -12.35 -11.63 24.48
CA VAL A 57 -12.46 -13.09 24.24
C VAL A 57 -11.48 -13.77 25.20
N ARG A 58 -11.98 -14.48 26.19
CA ARG A 58 -11.16 -15.38 27.01
C ARG A 58 -10.88 -16.65 26.22
N LEU A 59 -9.72 -16.73 25.60
CA LEU A 59 -9.19 -17.99 25.10
C LEU A 59 -8.56 -18.72 26.28
N SER A 60 -9.14 -19.86 26.69
CA SER A 60 -8.47 -20.80 27.57
C SER A 60 -7.30 -21.40 26.79
N LEU A 61 -6.08 -20.93 27.04
CA LEU A 61 -4.89 -21.63 26.61
C LEU A 61 -4.82 -22.92 27.42
N ALA A 62 -5.06 -24.07 26.79
CA ALA A 62 -4.68 -25.35 27.34
C ALA A 62 -3.17 -25.29 27.62
N HIS A 63 -2.79 -25.67 28.83
CA HIS A 63 -1.40 -25.75 29.26
C HIS A 63 -0.68 -26.67 28.28
N ILE A 64 0.15 -26.13 27.41
CA ILE A 64 1.11 -26.90 26.65
C ILE A 64 2.32 -27.01 27.57
N ASP A 65 2.49 -28.19 28.15
CA ASP A 65 3.71 -28.52 28.88
C ASP A 65 4.91 -28.24 28.00
N GLN A 66 5.93 -27.64 28.60
CA GLN A 66 7.16 -27.21 28.00
C GLN A 66 7.76 -28.31 27.12
N VAL A 67 7.74 -28.13 25.82
CA VAL A 67 8.66 -28.84 24.93
C VAL A 67 9.99 -28.12 25.02
N SER A 68 10.92 -28.73 25.78
CA SER A 68 12.29 -28.34 25.87
C SER A 68 12.93 -28.27 24.50
N ASN A 69 13.53 -27.14 24.22
CA ASN A 69 14.31 -26.87 23.02
C ASN A 69 15.49 -27.87 22.94
N PRO A 70 15.61 -28.73 21.91
CA PRO A 70 16.84 -29.50 21.73
C PRO A 70 17.86 -28.62 21.04
N SER A 71 18.90 -28.25 21.75
CA SER A 71 20.12 -27.68 21.21
C SER A 71 20.77 -28.67 20.23
N LEU A 72 20.90 -28.25 18.96
CA LEU A 72 21.74 -28.92 17.98
C LEU A 72 23.20 -28.71 18.33
N TYR A 73 23.85 -29.74 18.88
CA TYR A 73 25.23 -30.15 18.84
C TYR A 73 25.57 -30.97 20.11
N ASP A 74 25.49 -32.28 20.03
CA ASP A 74 26.60 -33.15 20.39
C ASP A 74 26.34 -34.59 19.90
N GLY A 75 27.37 -35.22 19.38
CA GLY A 75 27.32 -36.56 18.84
C GLY A 75 27.49 -37.59 19.96
N GLY A 76 26.83 -38.72 19.81
CA GLY A 76 27.21 -39.91 20.51
C GLY A 76 26.10 -40.72 21.19
N ASN A 77 25.88 -41.93 20.64
CA ASN A 77 25.30 -43.13 21.26
C ASN A 77 23.81 -43.22 21.55
N LEU A 78 23.19 -44.06 20.71
CA LEU A 78 21.98 -44.80 21.05
C LEU A 78 22.20 -45.84 22.13
N PRO A 79 21.23 -46.08 23.02
CA PRO A 79 20.81 -47.47 23.25
C PRO A 79 19.30 -47.71 23.16
N ALA A 80 19.07 -48.91 22.78
CA ALA A 80 17.95 -49.79 22.64
C ALA A 80 16.63 -49.52 23.41
N ALA A 81 15.58 -49.96 22.71
CA ALA A 81 14.20 -50.10 23.10
C ALA A 81 13.93 -50.81 24.43
N ARG A 82 12.82 -50.43 25.07
CA ARG A 82 11.99 -51.32 25.89
C ARG A 82 10.52 -50.90 25.75
N ASP A 83 9.75 -51.94 25.42
CA ASP A 83 8.28 -52.00 25.41
C ASP A 83 7.67 -51.72 26.78
N ASP A 84 6.49 -51.12 26.81
CA ASP A 84 5.30 -51.69 27.47
C ASP A 84 4.10 -50.67 27.42
N ALA A 85 3.16 -50.97 26.65
CA ALA A 85 1.78 -51.41 26.90
C ALA A 85 0.65 -50.41 27.21
N LYS A 86 -0.37 -50.52 26.35
CA LYS A 86 -1.83 -50.40 26.58
C LYS A 86 -2.43 -49.01 26.85
N ALA A 87 -3.50 -48.59 26.25
CA ALA A 87 -4.61 -49.20 25.48
C ALA A 87 -5.55 -48.13 24.95
N SER A 88 -6.23 -48.46 23.88
CA SER A 88 -7.58 -48.15 23.41
C SER A 88 -7.81 -46.70 22.88
N GLY A 89 -8.30 -46.47 21.74
CA GLY A 89 -9.14 -47.17 20.79
C GLY A 89 -9.61 -46.16 19.77
N GLY A 90 -9.77 -46.53 18.54
CA GLY A 90 -10.41 -45.72 17.51
C GLY A 90 -9.61 -45.70 16.20
N ALA A 91 -9.62 -46.87 15.53
CA ALA A 91 -9.11 -46.99 14.18
C ALA A 91 -10.07 -46.38 13.16
N VAL A 92 -9.57 -45.57 12.25
CA VAL A 92 -10.18 -45.40 10.94
C VAL A 92 -9.18 -45.91 9.93
N GLU A 93 -9.44 -47.08 9.40
CA GLU A 93 -8.68 -47.69 8.30
C GLU A 93 -8.91 -46.89 7.00
N PHE A 94 -7.84 -46.45 6.35
CA PHE A 94 -7.83 -46.19 4.93
C PHE A 94 -6.97 -47.25 4.23
N SER A 95 -7.69 -48.21 3.67
CA SER A 95 -7.09 -49.23 2.80
C SER A 95 -7.17 -48.75 1.37
N SER A 96 -6.04 -48.59 0.72
CA SER A 96 -5.94 -48.72 -0.73
C SER A 96 -4.49 -48.91 -1.14
N THR A 97 -4.13 -50.16 -1.34
CA THR A 97 -2.97 -50.58 -2.16
C THR A 97 -3.35 -50.56 -3.62
N PRO A 98 -2.54 -50.04 -4.52
CA PRO A 98 -2.53 -50.52 -5.91
C PRO A 98 -1.37 -51.47 -6.13
N ASP A 99 -1.70 -52.60 -6.74
CA ASP A 99 -0.80 -53.62 -7.19
C ASP A 99 0.28 -53.07 -8.13
N VAL A 100 1.54 -53.43 -7.83
CA VAL A 100 2.67 -53.21 -8.72
C VAL A 100 2.76 -54.43 -9.63
N VAL A 101 2.48 -54.24 -10.90
CA VAL A 101 2.86 -55.19 -11.96
C VAL A 101 4.17 -54.70 -12.57
N SER A 102 5.25 -55.43 -12.27
CA SER A 102 6.53 -55.27 -12.95
C SER A 102 6.44 -55.96 -14.30
N ASP A 103 6.63 -55.22 -15.37
CA ASP A 103 7.08 -55.81 -16.63
C ASP A 103 8.22 -54.97 -17.24
N SER A 104 9.32 -55.66 -17.48
CA SER A 104 10.58 -55.14 -17.97
C SER A 104 10.69 -55.35 -19.46
N GLY A 105 10.80 -54.26 -20.23
CA GLY A 105 11.19 -54.31 -21.62
C GLY A 105 11.58 -52.92 -22.14
N PRO A 106 12.72 -52.78 -22.87
CA PRO A 106 13.15 -51.52 -23.43
C PRO A 106 12.36 -51.20 -24.70
N ILE A 107 11.69 -50.05 -24.73
CA ILE A 107 11.04 -49.54 -25.93
C ILE A 107 11.70 -48.23 -26.33
N ASP A 108 12.49 -48.33 -27.38
CA ASP A 108 12.94 -47.24 -28.23
C ASP A 108 11.69 -46.63 -28.89
N GLY A 109 11.28 -45.47 -28.47
CA GLY A 109 10.06 -44.81 -28.92
C GLY A 109 10.34 -43.39 -29.41
N GLN A 110 10.67 -43.26 -30.69
CA GLN A 110 10.58 -41.97 -31.38
C GLN A 110 9.13 -41.47 -31.31
N VAL A 111 8.93 -40.31 -30.69
CA VAL A 111 7.66 -39.59 -30.74
C VAL A 111 7.56 -38.92 -32.11
N LEU A 112 6.78 -39.50 -33.01
CA LEU A 112 6.44 -38.90 -34.29
C LEU A 112 5.32 -37.89 -34.06
N ILE A 113 5.64 -36.59 -34.09
CA ILE A 113 4.64 -35.54 -34.11
C ILE A 113 4.14 -35.40 -35.56
N THR A 114 2.98 -35.98 -35.85
CA THR A 114 2.28 -35.76 -37.12
C THR A 114 1.58 -34.40 -37.04
N MET A 115 2.03 -33.44 -37.83
CA MET A 115 1.30 -32.19 -38.06
C MET A 115 0.13 -32.49 -39.02
N PRO A 116 -1.10 -32.09 -38.71
CA PRO A 116 -2.18 -32.17 -39.71
C PRO A 116 -2.01 -31.06 -40.76
N ASP A 117 -2.19 -31.43 -41.99
CA ASP A 117 -2.16 -30.59 -43.17
C ASP A 117 -3.16 -29.42 -43.07
N SER A 118 -2.69 -28.25 -43.42
CA SER A 118 -3.47 -27.01 -43.48
C SER A 118 -4.25 -26.91 -44.79
N SER A 119 -5.52 -27.29 -44.79
CA SER A 119 -6.48 -26.80 -45.77
C SER A 119 -7.88 -26.73 -45.17
N GLY A 120 -8.24 -25.52 -44.75
CA GLY A 120 -9.56 -25.18 -44.21
C GLY A 120 -9.57 -23.79 -43.69
N ALA A 121 -9.97 -22.82 -44.55
CA ALA A 121 -10.19 -21.44 -44.11
C ALA A 121 -11.38 -21.38 -43.12
N GLY A 122 -11.07 -21.44 -41.85
CA GLY A 122 -11.97 -21.14 -40.76
C GLY A 122 -11.56 -19.79 -40.15
N LEU A 123 -12.49 -18.83 -40.11
CA LEU A 123 -12.33 -17.55 -39.46
C LEU A 123 -11.84 -17.77 -38.00
N ALA A 124 -10.61 -17.40 -37.74
CA ALA A 124 -10.05 -17.43 -36.40
C ALA A 124 -10.86 -16.44 -35.52
N GLN A 125 -11.67 -16.97 -34.63
CA GLN A 125 -12.17 -16.20 -33.50
C GLN A 125 -10.97 -15.70 -32.71
N PRO A 126 -10.94 -14.42 -32.32
CA PRO A 126 -9.90 -13.94 -31.42
C PRO A 126 -10.04 -14.69 -30.09
N GLN A 127 -9.13 -15.63 -29.85
CA GLN A 127 -8.98 -16.19 -28.52
C GLN A 127 -8.61 -15.03 -27.61
N ALA A 128 -9.48 -14.75 -26.64
CA ALA A 128 -9.14 -13.92 -25.53
C ALA A 128 -7.89 -14.56 -24.88
N VAL A 129 -6.75 -13.92 -25.04
CA VAL A 129 -5.54 -14.24 -24.28
C VAL A 129 -5.90 -13.91 -22.83
N THR A 130 -6.34 -14.91 -22.08
CA THR A 130 -6.34 -14.85 -20.63
C THR A 130 -4.88 -14.69 -20.25
N GLY A 131 -4.48 -13.44 -19.97
CA GLY A 131 -3.12 -13.12 -19.61
C GLY A 131 -2.77 -13.88 -18.33
N VAL A 132 -1.99 -14.94 -18.46
CA VAL A 132 -1.26 -15.51 -17.34
C VAL A 132 -0.47 -14.35 -16.77
N ALA A 133 -0.69 -14.03 -15.49
CA ALA A 133 0.05 -13.00 -14.81
C ALA A 133 1.55 -13.26 -15.01
N SER A 134 2.18 -12.48 -15.89
CA SER A 134 3.60 -12.66 -16.18
C SER A 134 4.37 -12.23 -14.94
N SER A 135 5.05 -13.16 -14.28
CA SER A 135 5.92 -12.86 -13.15
C SER A 135 6.96 -11.83 -13.56
N LEU A 136 7.24 -10.89 -12.66
CA LEU A 136 8.32 -9.92 -12.86
C LEU A 136 9.67 -10.53 -12.49
N PRO A 137 10.77 -10.06 -13.11
CA PRO A 137 12.11 -10.58 -12.82
C PRO A 137 12.44 -10.49 -11.32
N GLN A 138 13.07 -11.55 -10.80
CA GLN A 138 13.52 -11.58 -9.41
C GLN A 138 14.58 -10.49 -9.14
N ALA A 139 14.51 -9.87 -7.96
CA ALA A 139 15.49 -8.89 -7.51
C ALA A 139 16.58 -9.56 -6.62
N PRO A 140 17.81 -8.97 -6.54
CA PRO A 140 18.25 -7.79 -7.28
C PRO A 140 18.66 -8.08 -8.72
N LEU A 141 18.31 -7.17 -9.64
CA LEU A 141 18.84 -7.22 -11.00
C LEU A 141 20.30 -6.77 -11.04
N PRO A 142 21.16 -7.42 -11.85
CA PRO A 142 22.57 -7.07 -11.93
C PRO A 142 22.81 -5.60 -12.27
N GLY A 143 23.72 -4.96 -11.51
CA GLY A 143 24.13 -3.58 -11.72
C GLY A 143 23.17 -2.50 -11.18
N LEU A 144 22.05 -2.88 -10.56
CA LEU A 144 21.07 -1.92 -10.02
C LEU A 144 21.15 -1.74 -8.51
N SER A 145 22.09 -2.39 -7.83
CA SER A 145 22.33 -2.20 -6.41
C SER A 145 23.81 -2.30 -6.06
N VAL A 146 24.20 -1.63 -5.00
CA VAL A 146 25.51 -1.71 -4.37
C VAL A 146 25.35 -1.93 -2.88
N GLN A 147 26.26 -2.66 -2.25
CA GLN A 147 26.23 -2.84 -0.81
C GLN A 147 26.55 -1.53 -0.09
N GLY A 148 25.61 -1.00 0.67
CA GLY A 148 25.77 0.12 1.58
C GLY A 148 26.02 -0.35 3.02
N SER A 149 26.13 0.60 3.95
CA SER A 149 26.38 0.31 5.39
C SER A 149 25.24 -0.43 6.09
N ALA A 150 23.99 -0.20 5.66
CA ALA A 150 22.79 -0.80 6.27
C ALA A 150 22.13 -1.89 5.39
N GLY A 151 22.67 -2.15 4.20
CA GLY A 151 22.13 -3.12 3.25
C GLY A 151 22.30 -2.67 1.80
N PRO A 152 21.67 -3.36 0.83
CA PRO A 152 21.77 -3.03 -0.58
C PRO A 152 21.10 -1.70 -0.89
N LEU A 153 21.79 -0.79 -1.55
CA LEU A 153 21.26 0.49 -1.98
C LEU A 153 21.09 0.51 -3.51
N PRO A 154 19.98 1.05 -4.03
CA PRO A 154 19.81 1.20 -5.47
C PRO A 154 20.80 2.19 -6.06
N ILE A 155 21.27 1.87 -7.26
CA ILE A 155 22.13 2.73 -8.06
C ILE A 155 21.65 2.78 -9.51
N ILE A 156 22.07 3.79 -10.23
CA ILE A 156 21.95 3.83 -11.68
C ILE A 156 23.04 2.92 -12.25
N ALA A 157 22.67 1.95 -13.06
CA ALA A 157 23.61 1.03 -13.67
C ALA A 157 24.57 1.76 -14.65
N THR A 158 25.72 1.16 -14.90
CA THR A 158 26.73 1.73 -15.83
C THR A 158 26.22 1.87 -17.27
N ASP A 159 25.21 1.10 -17.65
CA ASP A 159 24.51 1.17 -18.94
C ASP A 159 23.37 2.20 -18.95
N GLY A 160 23.18 2.95 -17.87
CA GLY A 160 22.15 3.98 -17.71
C GLY A 160 20.78 3.48 -17.25
N ARG A 161 20.58 2.15 -17.08
CA ARG A 161 19.34 1.63 -16.53
C ARG A 161 19.13 2.10 -15.10
N THR A 162 17.88 2.43 -14.77
CA THR A 162 17.47 2.84 -13.43
C THR A 162 16.53 1.82 -12.81
N ALA A 163 16.46 1.79 -11.48
CA ALA A 163 15.48 0.98 -10.77
C ALA A 163 14.05 1.35 -11.19
N ALA A 164 13.77 2.64 -11.41
CA ALA A 164 12.47 3.13 -11.88
C ALA A 164 12.02 2.52 -13.21
N GLN A 165 12.96 2.17 -14.09
CA GLN A 165 12.68 1.53 -15.37
C GLN A 165 12.68 0.01 -15.27
N ALA A 166 13.68 -0.55 -14.59
CA ALA A 166 13.95 -1.98 -14.63
C ALA A 166 13.01 -2.81 -13.73
N TYR A 167 12.48 -2.22 -12.65
CA TYR A 167 11.55 -2.88 -11.75
C TYR A 167 10.08 -2.53 -11.98
N ALA A 168 9.79 -1.54 -12.84
CA ALA A 168 8.44 -1.24 -13.29
C ALA A 168 7.84 -2.42 -14.06
N ARG A 169 6.52 -2.60 -13.92
CA ARG A 169 5.79 -3.59 -14.70
C ARG A 169 5.68 -3.15 -16.16
N PRO A 170 6.04 -3.98 -17.15
CA PRO A 170 5.79 -3.69 -18.56
C PRO A 170 4.30 -3.47 -18.82
N PHE A 171 3.98 -2.39 -19.53
CA PHE A 171 2.61 -2.01 -19.82
C PHE A 171 2.45 -1.57 -21.27
N LEU A 172 1.40 -2.06 -21.91
CA LEU A 172 1.00 -1.65 -23.26
C LEU A 172 -0.37 -0.98 -23.21
N ALA A 173 -0.41 0.30 -23.52
CA ALA A 173 -1.64 1.06 -23.58
C ALA A 173 -2.48 0.60 -24.80
N ASN A 174 -3.79 0.37 -24.58
CA ASN A 174 -4.74 -0.08 -25.60
C ASN A 174 -5.64 1.06 -26.12
N GLY A 175 -5.29 2.32 -25.82
CA GLY A 175 -6.06 3.51 -26.24
C GLY A 175 -7.21 3.88 -25.30
N ARG A 176 -7.56 3.06 -24.30
CA ARG A 176 -8.59 3.37 -23.30
C ARG A 176 -8.04 4.28 -22.20
N PRO A 177 -8.90 5.06 -21.52
CA PRO A 177 -8.49 5.75 -20.30
C PRO A 177 -7.90 4.78 -19.28
N ARG A 178 -6.78 5.14 -18.69
CA ARG A 178 -6.01 4.29 -17.77
C ARG A 178 -6.34 4.66 -16.32
N ILE A 179 -6.52 3.65 -15.48
CA ILE A 179 -6.64 3.87 -14.04
C ILE A 179 -5.60 3.01 -13.34
N ALA A 180 -4.80 3.64 -12.51
CA ALA A 180 -3.84 2.97 -11.65
C ALA A 180 -4.31 2.98 -10.19
N LEU A 181 -3.97 1.93 -9.45
CA LEU A 181 -4.27 1.82 -8.03
C LEU A 181 -3.01 1.36 -7.29
N ILE A 182 -2.72 2.04 -6.18
CA ILE A 182 -1.69 1.63 -5.22
C ILE A 182 -2.38 1.14 -3.96
N ILE A 183 -1.97 -0.02 -3.46
CA ILE A 183 -2.37 -0.54 -2.15
C ILE A 183 -1.14 -0.61 -1.25
N GLY A 184 -1.19 0.13 -0.15
CA GLY A 184 -0.10 0.30 0.81
C GLY A 184 -0.35 -0.35 2.17
N GLY A 185 0.57 -0.09 3.10
CA GLY A 185 0.56 -0.66 4.44
C GLY A 185 0.92 -2.14 4.49
N LEU A 186 1.54 -2.66 3.42
CA LEU A 186 1.84 -4.08 3.30
C LEU A 186 3.10 -4.48 4.07
N GLY A 187 3.15 -5.74 4.50
CA GLY A 187 4.24 -6.33 5.25
C GLY A 187 4.00 -6.41 6.76
N LEU A 188 3.19 -5.52 7.36
CA LEU A 188 2.91 -5.53 8.81
C LEU A 188 1.86 -6.57 9.19
N ASN A 189 0.84 -6.74 8.37
CA ASN A 189 -0.18 -7.79 8.55
C ASN A 189 0.00 -8.87 7.48
N ALA A 190 0.50 -10.03 7.89
CA ALA A 190 0.81 -11.12 6.97
C ALA A 190 -0.42 -11.67 6.24
N LYS A 191 -1.61 -11.64 6.86
CA LYS A 191 -2.86 -12.07 6.21
C LYS A 191 -3.25 -11.09 5.11
N ALA A 192 -3.40 -9.81 5.45
CA ALA A 192 -3.76 -8.77 4.49
C ALA A 192 -2.74 -8.66 3.34
N THR A 193 -1.45 -8.84 3.64
CA THR A 193 -0.39 -8.84 2.63
C THR A 193 -0.53 -9.99 1.65
N ARG A 194 -0.78 -11.22 2.13
CA ARG A 194 -1.03 -12.37 1.24
C ARG A 194 -2.31 -12.21 0.42
N GLU A 195 -3.37 -11.69 1.03
CA GLU A 195 -4.64 -11.43 0.34
C GLU A 195 -4.47 -10.38 -0.76
N ALA A 196 -3.74 -9.29 -0.51
CA ALA A 196 -3.44 -8.29 -1.53
C ALA A 196 -2.66 -8.88 -2.70
N ILE A 197 -1.60 -9.65 -2.43
CA ILE A 197 -0.76 -10.28 -3.46
C ILE A 197 -1.52 -11.34 -4.28
N ALA A 198 -2.40 -12.12 -3.63
CA ALA A 198 -3.06 -13.24 -4.30
C ALA A 198 -4.35 -12.85 -5.04
N ASN A 199 -5.08 -11.86 -4.55
CA ASN A 199 -6.45 -11.58 -5.01
C ASN A 199 -6.57 -10.30 -5.85
N LEU A 200 -5.59 -9.39 -5.79
CA LEU A 200 -5.61 -8.22 -6.66
C LEU A 200 -5.00 -8.53 -8.03
N PRO A 201 -5.51 -7.91 -9.10
CA PRO A 201 -4.88 -8.01 -10.42
C PRO A 201 -3.43 -7.52 -10.39
N PRO A 202 -2.52 -8.14 -11.15
CA PRO A 202 -1.09 -7.83 -11.12
C PRO A 202 -0.74 -6.41 -11.60
N GLU A 203 -1.68 -5.71 -12.21
CA GLU A 203 -1.55 -4.28 -12.55
C GLU A 203 -1.71 -3.37 -11.33
N VAL A 204 -2.27 -3.83 -10.21
CA VAL A 204 -2.30 -3.06 -8.96
C VAL A 204 -0.88 -2.99 -8.40
N THR A 205 -0.40 -1.77 -8.18
CA THR A 205 0.91 -1.52 -7.58
C THR A 205 0.82 -1.73 -6.07
N LEU A 206 1.79 -2.42 -5.49
CA LEU A 206 1.83 -2.70 -4.06
C LEU A 206 2.92 -1.90 -3.37
N SER A 207 2.63 -1.27 -2.22
CA SER A 207 3.64 -0.57 -1.44
C SER A 207 3.83 -1.21 -0.06
N PHE A 208 5.09 -1.33 0.34
CA PHE A 208 5.51 -2.06 1.52
C PHE A 208 6.14 -1.14 2.56
N VAL A 209 5.80 -1.39 3.82
CA VAL A 209 6.35 -0.68 4.96
C VAL A 209 7.80 -1.13 5.18
N PRO A 210 8.77 -0.20 5.30
CA PRO A 210 10.19 -0.55 5.42
C PRO A 210 10.57 -1.25 6.73
N TYR A 211 9.68 -1.22 7.71
CA TYR A 211 9.85 -1.87 9.01
C TYR A 211 9.34 -3.31 9.06
N ALA A 212 8.75 -3.81 7.98
CA ALA A 212 8.16 -5.14 7.92
C ALA A 212 9.20 -6.25 8.10
N ASP A 213 8.88 -7.23 8.94
CA ASP A 213 9.68 -8.44 9.06
C ASP A 213 9.63 -9.26 7.76
N GLY A 214 10.78 -9.76 7.32
CA GLY A 214 10.86 -10.52 6.08
C GLY A 214 10.51 -9.72 4.81
N LEU A 215 10.71 -8.40 4.82
CA LEU A 215 10.34 -7.47 3.77
C LEU A 215 10.77 -7.93 2.36
N GLN A 216 12.02 -8.43 2.19
CA GLN A 216 12.48 -8.93 0.89
C GLN A 216 11.62 -10.09 0.39
N GLY A 217 11.25 -11.03 1.26
CA GLY A 217 10.39 -12.17 0.89
C GLY A 217 8.99 -11.73 0.45
N TRP A 218 8.42 -10.69 1.05
CA TRP A 218 7.15 -10.11 0.62
C TRP A 218 7.25 -9.46 -0.75
N ILE A 219 8.32 -8.71 -1.00
CA ILE A 219 8.57 -8.06 -2.30
C ILE A 219 8.78 -9.13 -3.38
N ASP A 220 9.56 -10.18 -3.10
CA ASP A 220 9.78 -11.29 -4.04
C ASP A 220 8.47 -12.01 -4.39
N MET A 221 7.61 -12.24 -3.40
CA MET A 221 6.29 -12.84 -3.59
C MET A 221 5.38 -11.94 -4.46
N ALA A 222 5.34 -10.63 -4.18
CA ALA A 222 4.56 -9.67 -4.96
C ALA A 222 5.03 -9.62 -6.42
N ARG A 223 6.35 -9.58 -6.65
CA ARG A 223 6.92 -9.58 -7.99
C ARG A 223 6.69 -10.90 -8.74
N ALA A 224 6.76 -12.02 -8.05
CA ALA A 224 6.42 -13.33 -8.62
C ALA A 224 4.94 -13.41 -9.05
N ALA A 225 4.04 -12.73 -8.31
CA ALA A 225 2.63 -12.57 -8.68
C ALA A 225 2.40 -11.52 -9.79
N GLY A 226 3.45 -10.79 -10.19
CA GLY A 226 3.40 -9.79 -11.28
C GLY A 226 3.22 -8.35 -10.82
N HIS A 227 3.08 -8.08 -9.54
CA HIS A 227 2.94 -6.71 -9.03
C HIS A 227 4.26 -5.95 -9.08
N GLU A 228 4.25 -4.74 -9.59
CA GLU A 228 5.33 -3.79 -9.33
C GLU A 228 5.24 -3.25 -7.91
N VAL A 229 6.39 -2.85 -7.37
CA VAL A 229 6.53 -2.57 -5.94
C VAL A 229 7.08 -1.17 -5.71
N LEU A 230 6.48 -0.48 -4.73
CA LEU A 230 6.98 0.74 -4.09
C LEU A 230 7.41 0.45 -2.66
N LEU A 231 8.37 1.21 -2.16
CA LEU A 231 8.73 1.24 -0.74
C LEU A 231 8.11 2.48 -0.10
N GLU A 232 7.51 2.33 1.09
CA GLU A 232 6.96 3.48 1.81
C GLU A 232 8.06 4.27 2.49
N ALA A 233 8.01 5.59 2.35
CA ALA A 233 8.87 6.53 3.06
C ALA A 233 8.05 7.24 4.14
N PRO A 234 8.25 6.92 5.42
CA PRO A 234 7.57 7.59 6.52
C PRO A 234 8.03 9.06 6.59
N MET A 235 7.08 9.97 6.53
CA MET A 235 7.32 11.40 6.48
C MET A 235 6.54 12.14 7.56
N GLU A 236 7.10 13.24 8.07
CA GLU A 236 6.53 14.04 9.15
C GLU A 236 5.15 14.58 8.79
N PRO A 237 4.06 14.21 9.52
CA PRO A 237 2.76 14.83 9.40
C PRO A 237 2.70 16.13 10.23
N LYS A 238 1.62 16.92 10.06
CA LYS A 238 1.44 18.18 10.78
C LYS A 238 1.20 18.01 12.28
N ASP A 239 0.63 16.87 12.64
CA ASP A 239 0.29 16.46 14.01
C ASP A 239 1.35 15.53 14.64
N TYR A 240 2.58 15.56 14.12
CA TYR A 240 3.71 14.89 14.78
C TYR A 240 4.01 15.59 16.12
N PRO A 241 4.28 14.88 17.23
CA PRO A 241 4.52 13.43 17.35
C PRO A 241 3.28 12.58 17.67
N GLU A 242 2.07 13.17 17.77
CA GLU A 242 0.84 12.43 18.07
C GLU A 242 0.58 11.32 17.05
N ASN A 243 0.90 11.59 15.78
CA ASN A 243 0.85 10.62 14.70
C ASN A 243 2.26 10.37 14.17
N ASP A 244 3.00 9.46 14.83
CA ASP A 244 4.39 9.15 14.52
C ASP A 244 4.50 8.00 13.49
N PRO A 245 5.05 8.25 12.28
CA PRO A 245 5.23 7.22 11.26
C PRO A 245 6.37 6.24 11.54
N GLY A 246 7.16 6.46 12.58
CA GLY A 246 8.23 5.55 13.00
C GLY A 246 9.63 6.18 13.11
N PRO A 247 10.63 5.38 13.54
CA PRO A 247 11.94 5.90 13.97
C PRO A 247 12.78 6.56 12.87
N TYR A 248 12.54 6.22 11.61
CA TYR A 248 13.24 6.81 10.47
C TYR A 248 12.38 7.81 9.69
N THR A 249 11.42 8.43 10.37
CA THR A 249 10.58 9.49 9.78
C THR A 249 11.43 10.63 9.22
N LEU A 250 11.17 10.98 7.96
CA LEU A 250 11.79 12.12 7.31
C LEU A 250 11.16 13.41 7.84
N MET A 251 11.98 14.24 8.50
CA MET A 251 11.52 15.45 9.19
C MET A 251 11.66 16.68 8.28
N ALA A 252 10.62 17.51 8.20
CA ALA A 252 10.56 18.68 7.32
C ALA A 252 11.63 19.75 7.60
N ALA A 253 12.07 19.86 8.85
CA ALA A 253 13.07 20.81 9.30
C ALA A 253 14.46 20.18 9.49
N ALA A 254 14.65 18.89 9.16
CA ALA A 254 15.95 18.24 9.30
C ALA A 254 16.98 18.81 8.34
N PRO A 255 18.27 18.87 8.75
CA PRO A 255 19.37 19.12 7.83
C PRO A 255 19.38 18.11 6.67
N ALA A 256 19.81 18.55 5.47
CA ALA A 256 19.86 17.68 4.32
C ALA A 256 20.64 16.36 4.53
N PRO A 257 21.80 16.33 5.21
CA PRO A 257 22.50 15.08 5.51
C PRO A 257 21.68 14.09 6.32
N ASP A 258 20.89 14.56 7.29
CA ASP A 258 20.03 13.71 8.12
C ASP A 258 18.89 13.09 7.32
N THR A 259 18.29 13.91 6.43
CA THR A 259 17.26 13.42 5.49
C THR A 259 17.83 12.33 4.59
N VAL A 260 19.02 12.54 4.02
CA VAL A 260 19.69 11.57 3.14
C VAL A 260 20.03 10.30 3.93
N HIS A 261 20.59 10.41 5.14
CA HIS A 261 20.94 9.27 5.97
C HIS A 261 19.74 8.39 6.33
N ARG A 262 18.63 9.02 6.75
CA ARG A 262 17.38 8.31 7.05
C ARG A 262 16.81 7.64 5.80
N LEU A 263 16.80 8.35 4.68
CA LEU A 263 16.34 7.81 3.40
C LEU A 263 17.21 6.63 2.94
N GLU A 264 18.52 6.70 3.07
CA GLU A 264 19.43 5.59 2.71
C GLU A 264 19.15 4.34 3.56
N TRP A 265 18.88 4.51 4.85
CA TRP A 265 18.47 3.40 5.69
C TRP A 265 17.17 2.77 5.18
N LEU A 266 16.15 3.58 4.87
CA LEU A 266 14.87 3.09 4.32
C LEU A 266 15.11 2.31 3.02
N LEU A 267 15.87 2.88 2.09
CA LEU A 267 16.14 2.30 0.78
C LEU A 267 16.98 1.02 0.86
N SER A 268 17.77 0.83 1.92
CA SER A 268 18.61 -0.35 2.10
C SER A 268 17.86 -1.58 2.63
N ARG A 269 16.56 -1.45 2.96
CA ARG A 269 15.78 -2.52 3.60
C ARG A 269 15.45 -3.68 2.67
N ALA A 270 15.41 -3.44 1.36
CA ALA A 270 15.13 -4.45 0.35
C ALA A 270 15.62 -4.01 -1.04
N THR A 271 15.41 -4.89 -2.02
CA THR A 271 15.60 -4.63 -3.46
C THR A 271 14.33 -4.97 -4.23
N GLY A 272 14.23 -4.54 -5.49
CA GLY A 272 13.09 -4.94 -6.36
C GLY A 272 11.93 -3.95 -6.41
N TYR A 273 12.04 -2.80 -5.76
CA TYR A 273 11.10 -1.70 -5.88
C TYR A 273 11.58 -0.70 -6.95
N TYR A 274 10.63 -0.11 -7.70
CA TYR A 274 10.95 0.87 -8.74
C TYR A 274 10.98 2.31 -8.23
N GLY A 275 10.46 2.56 -7.04
CA GLY A 275 10.35 3.88 -6.46
C GLY A 275 9.87 3.84 -5.03
N VAL A 276 9.55 5.01 -4.53
CA VAL A 276 8.99 5.19 -3.19
C VAL A 276 7.65 5.91 -3.23
N THR A 277 6.83 5.71 -2.21
CA THR A 277 5.63 6.51 -1.93
C THR A 277 5.72 7.10 -0.53
N ASN A 278 5.07 8.23 -0.27
CA ASN A 278 5.03 8.74 1.09
C ASN A 278 4.03 7.95 1.96
N TYR A 279 4.39 7.74 3.20
CA TYR A 279 3.46 7.36 4.27
C TYR A 279 3.31 8.55 5.20
N LEU A 280 2.07 9.04 5.37
CA LEU A 280 1.79 10.33 6.00
C LEU A 280 2.53 11.50 5.30
N GLY A 281 3.05 12.47 6.05
CA GLY A 281 3.95 13.47 5.49
C GLY A 281 3.30 14.80 5.14
N SER A 282 2.11 15.10 5.65
CA SER A 282 1.40 16.36 5.34
C SER A 282 2.18 17.64 5.68
N LYS A 283 3.23 17.54 6.53
CA LYS A 283 4.17 18.63 6.81
C LYS A 283 5.41 18.54 5.92
N PHE A 284 6.01 17.34 5.80
CA PHE A 284 7.21 17.13 5.00
C PHE A 284 6.97 17.47 3.52
N THR A 285 5.90 16.94 2.93
CA THR A 285 5.57 17.09 1.51
C THR A 285 5.25 18.53 1.11
N THR A 286 4.91 19.39 2.06
CA THR A 286 4.70 20.84 1.83
C THR A 286 5.95 21.68 2.05
N SER A 287 7.06 21.09 2.54
CA SER A 287 8.34 21.76 2.72
C SER A 287 9.17 21.69 1.44
N ALA A 288 9.26 22.79 0.68
CA ALA A 288 10.03 22.83 -0.55
C ALA A 288 11.51 22.45 -0.37
N PRO A 289 12.24 22.89 0.68
CA PRO A 289 13.63 22.47 0.90
C PRO A 289 13.77 20.98 1.20
N ALA A 290 12.87 20.41 2.04
CA ALA A 290 12.89 18.99 2.38
C ALA A 290 12.61 18.13 1.13
N MET A 291 11.59 18.49 0.36
CA MET A 291 11.25 17.81 -0.89
C MET A 291 12.34 17.93 -1.96
N ALA A 292 13.06 19.06 -2.04
CA ALA A 292 14.18 19.22 -2.96
C ALA A 292 15.34 18.26 -2.60
N THR A 293 15.68 18.15 -1.32
CA THR A 293 16.68 17.19 -0.82
C THR A 293 16.26 15.75 -1.11
N PHE A 294 15.02 15.39 -0.78
CA PHE A 294 14.46 14.08 -1.03
C PHE A 294 14.47 13.71 -2.52
N ALA A 295 13.95 14.58 -3.38
CA ALA A 295 13.93 14.33 -4.83
C ALA A 295 15.33 14.21 -5.43
N SER A 296 16.28 15.03 -4.96
CA SER A 296 17.69 14.94 -5.40
C SER A 296 18.32 13.59 -5.01
N ALA A 297 18.05 13.10 -3.81
CA ALA A 297 18.54 11.81 -3.34
C ALA A 297 17.91 10.64 -4.14
N LEU A 298 16.62 10.69 -4.45
CA LEU A 298 15.97 9.68 -5.31
C LEU A 298 16.52 9.70 -6.74
N ARG A 299 16.73 10.89 -7.31
CA ARG A 299 17.33 11.04 -8.64
C ARG A 299 18.70 10.41 -8.72
N ALA A 300 19.56 10.66 -7.73
CA ALA A 300 20.90 10.09 -7.67
C ALA A 300 20.89 8.55 -7.63
N ARG A 301 19.77 7.94 -7.22
CA ARG A 301 19.61 6.49 -7.14
C ARG A 301 18.70 5.90 -8.22
N GLY A 302 18.24 6.72 -9.17
CA GLY A 302 17.40 6.27 -10.28
C GLY A 302 16.02 5.73 -9.86
N LEU A 303 15.43 6.33 -8.82
CA LEU A 303 14.13 5.93 -8.25
C LEU A 303 13.02 6.89 -8.68
N ALA A 304 11.80 6.36 -8.78
CA ALA A 304 10.58 7.12 -8.95
C ALA A 304 10.00 7.58 -7.60
N PHE A 305 9.09 8.56 -7.64
CA PHE A 305 8.28 8.98 -6.52
C PHE A 305 6.81 9.07 -6.89
N ILE A 306 5.96 8.39 -6.14
CA ILE A 306 4.51 8.55 -6.25
C ILE A 306 3.97 9.03 -4.91
N ASP A 307 3.30 10.17 -4.93
CA ASP A 307 2.75 10.75 -3.71
C ASP A 307 1.22 10.58 -3.61
N ASP A 308 0.70 10.71 -2.40
CA ASP A 308 -0.72 10.62 -2.06
C ASP A 308 -1.58 11.82 -2.51
N GLY A 309 -1.02 12.72 -3.31
CA GLY A 309 -1.67 13.94 -3.78
C GLY A 309 -1.38 15.16 -2.92
N THR A 310 -0.65 15.04 -1.81
CA THR A 310 -0.34 16.16 -0.90
C THR A 310 0.96 16.89 -1.23
N ALA A 311 1.85 16.28 -2.01
CA ALA A 311 3.17 16.85 -2.27
C ALA A 311 3.13 18.00 -3.29
N VAL A 312 3.49 19.19 -2.85
CA VAL A 312 3.50 20.40 -3.66
C VAL A 312 4.78 20.48 -4.50
N GLY A 313 4.60 20.68 -5.82
CA GLY A 313 5.61 21.33 -6.69
C GLY A 313 7.02 20.74 -6.74
N ALA A 314 7.26 19.55 -6.28
CA ALA A 314 8.58 18.96 -6.32
C ALA A 314 8.93 18.48 -7.73
N GLY A 315 9.29 19.46 -8.57
CA GLY A 315 10.14 19.18 -9.72
C GLY A 315 11.48 18.63 -9.19
N GLY A 316 12.10 17.71 -9.84
CA GLY A 316 13.39 17.15 -9.39
C GLY A 316 14.03 16.32 -10.46
N GLY A 317 13.41 16.30 -11.66
CA GLY A 317 13.90 15.49 -12.77
C GLY A 317 13.83 13.98 -12.45
N ILE A 318 12.81 13.56 -11.69
CA ILE A 318 12.52 12.16 -11.38
C ILE A 318 11.18 11.75 -12.00
N PRO A 319 11.01 10.48 -12.38
CA PRO A 319 9.70 9.96 -12.76
C PRO A 319 8.73 10.10 -11.58
N ARG A 320 7.56 10.73 -11.80
CA ARG A 320 6.63 11.06 -10.73
C ARG A 320 5.17 10.99 -11.17
N ALA A 321 4.31 10.60 -10.23
CA ALA A 321 2.87 10.81 -10.28
C ALA A 321 2.35 11.23 -8.89
N SER A 322 1.16 11.83 -8.87
CA SER A 322 0.44 12.16 -7.62
C SER A 322 -0.92 11.51 -7.66
N ALA A 323 -1.34 10.89 -6.57
CA ALA A 323 -2.66 10.30 -6.48
C ALA A 323 -3.76 11.38 -6.61
N ASN A 324 -4.77 11.06 -7.38
CA ASN A 324 -5.94 11.92 -7.54
C ASN A 324 -6.95 11.71 -6.40
N ARG A 325 -6.93 10.52 -5.79
CA ARG A 325 -7.83 10.12 -4.71
C ARG A 325 -7.15 9.17 -3.73
N ILE A 326 -7.43 9.35 -2.43
CA ILE A 326 -7.32 8.31 -1.44
C ILE A 326 -8.65 7.57 -1.46
N VAL A 327 -8.63 6.27 -1.76
CA VAL A 327 -9.87 5.53 -2.01
C VAL A 327 -10.57 5.07 -0.73
N ASP A 328 -9.85 5.02 0.37
CA ASP A 328 -10.30 4.55 1.67
C ASP A 328 -10.12 5.59 2.79
N ASP A 329 -10.29 6.87 2.46
CA ASP A 329 -10.37 7.97 3.42
C ASP A 329 -11.51 7.75 4.43
N GLN A 330 -12.53 7.01 4.04
CA GLN A 330 -13.58 6.47 4.88
C GLN A 330 -13.69 4.97 4.66
N LEU A 331 -13.53 4.17 5.73
CA LEU A 331 -13.52 2.72 5.71
C LEU A 331 -14.95 2.12 5.62
N SER A 332 -15.65 2.44 4.54
CA SER A 332 -16.93 1.82 4.20
C SER A 332 -16.98 1.45 2.72
N ALA A 333 -17.63 0.34 2.39
CA ALA A 333 -17.76 -0.13 1.02
C ALA A 333 -18.34 0.96 0.09
N SER A 334 -19.41 1.63 0.52
CA SER A 334 -20.07 2.66 -0.28
C SER A 334 -19.19 3.89 -0.51
N SER A 335 -18.36 4.30 0.45
CA SER A 335 -17.42 5.41 0.27
C SER A 335 -16.32 5.03 -0.70
N ILE A 336 -15.74 3.83 -0.56
CA ILE A 336 -14.69 3.31 -1.45
C ILE A 336 -15.21 3.19 -2.89
N GLU A 337 -16.43 2.67 -3.09
CA GLU A 337 -17.07 2.63 -4.41
C GLU A 337 -17.24 4.02 -5.04
N GLN A 338 -17.61 5.03 -4.24
CA GLN A 338 -17.71 6.41 -4.69
C GLN A 338 -16.35 6.97 -5.14
N GLN A 339 -15.27 6.66 -4.42
CA GLN A 339 -13.92 7.09 -4.81
C GLN A 339 -13.46 6.40 -6.10
N PHE A 340 -13.78 5.12 -6.29
CA PHE A 340 -13.51 4.44 -7.56
C PHE A 340 -14.30 5.05 -8.73
N ALA A 341 -15.57 5.37 -8.55
CA ALA A 341 -16.37 6.07 -9.55
C ALA A 341 -15.79 7.46 -9.87
N ALA A 342 -15.27 8.16 -8.87
CA ALA A 342 -14.59 9.44 -9.06
C ALA A 342 -13.29 9.30 -9.86
N LEU A 343 -12.51 8.23 -9.65
CA LEU A 343 -11.32 7.92 -10.45
C LEU A 343 -11.69 7.64 -11.92
N GLU A 344 -12.76 6.89 -12.17
CA GLU A 344 -13.27 6.64 -13.53
C GLU A 344 -13.65 7.95 -14.24
N ALA A 345 -14.36 8.82 -13.54
CA ALA A 345 -14.72 10.13 -14.06
C ALA A 345 -13.50 11.03 -14.35
N LEU A 346 -12.45 10.94 -13.55
CA LEU A 346 -11.18 11.65 -13.79
C LEU A 346 -10.45 11.07 -14.99
N ALA A 347 -10.34 9.75 -15.09
CA ALA A 347 -9.69 9.07 -16.20
C ALA A 347 -10.40 9.35 -17.54
N SER A 348 -11.74 9.37 -17.56
CA SER A 348 -12.53 9.71 -18.76
C SER A 348 -12.22 11.11 -19.27
N ARG A 349 -11.97 12.08 -18.39
CA ARG A 349 -11.69 13.47 -18.76
C ARG A 349 -10.22 13.71 -19.10
N GLY A 350 -9.31 13.09 -18.33
CA GLY A 350 -7.87 13.35 -18.37
C GLY A 350 -7.05 12.27 -19.08
N GLY A 351 -7.67 11.17 -19.52
CA GLY A 351 -6.97 10.04 -20.12
C GLY A 351 -6.34 9.08 -19.11
N TRP A 352 -6.20 9.50 -17.86
CA TRP A 352 -5.72 8.65 -16.76
C TRP A 352 -6.14 9.18 -15.38
N ALA A 353 -6.12 8.29 -14.38
CA ALA A 353 -6.27 8.62 -12.97
C ALA A 353 -5.44 7.66 -12.11
N LEU A 354 -5.06 8.10 -10.91
CA LEU A 354 -4.32 7.32 -9.91
C LEU A 354 -5.05 7.39 -8.57
N GLY A 355 -5.36 6.21 -8.02
CA GLY A 355 -5.88 6.03 -6.67
C GLY A 355 -4.81 5.47 -5.74
N SER A 356 -4.89 5.80 -4.46
CA SER A 356 -4.09 5.22 -3.39
C SER A 356 -5.00 4.80 -2.23
N GLY A 357 -4.71 3.67 -1.60
CA GLY A 357 -5.40 3.17 -0.41
C GLY A 357 -4.52 2.20 0.35
N PHE A 358 -5.02 1.71 1.49
CA PHE A 358 -4.32 0.79 2.36
C PHE A 358 -4.95 -0.61 2.35
N ALA A 359 -4.19 -1.61 2.80
CA ALA A 359 -4.60 -3.00 2.80
C ALA A 359 -5.62 -3.33 3.93
N TYR A 360 -6.67 -2.53 4.06
CA TYR A 360 -7.80 -2.87 4.92
C TYR A 360 -8.66 -3.94 4.23
N PRO A 361 -9.28 -4.86 4.98
CA PRO A 361 -10.10 -5.92 4.39
C PRO A 361 -11.17 -5.40 3.43
N VAL A 362 -11.90 -4.34 3.81
CA VAL A 362 -12.93 -3.73 2.97
C VAL A 362 -12.32 -3.09 1.72
N THR A 363 -11.14 -2.46 1.82
CA THR A 363 -10.44 -1.87 0.67
C THR A 363 -10.00 -2.94 -0.32
N LEU A 364 -9.44 -4.05 0.16
CA LEU A 364 -9.01 -5.17 -0.69
C LEU A 364 -10.20 -5.82 -1.41
N GLU A 365 -11.30 -6.04 -0.71
CA GLU A 365 -12.52 -6.61 -1.28
C GLU A 365 -13.10 -5.70 -2.38
N GLU A 366 -13.28 -4.41 -2.09
CA GLU A 366 -13.82 -3.46 -3.05
C GLU A 366 -12.88 -3.23 -4.25
N ALA A 367 -11.57 -3.16 -4.02
CA ALA A 367 -10.58 -3.02 -5.09
C ALA A 367 -10.59 -4.23 -6.04
N GLY A 368 -10.66 -5.45 -5.50
CA GLY A 368 -10.76 -6.66 -6.32
C GLY A 368 -12.04 -6.70 -7.15
N ARG A 369 -13.19 -6.40 -6.53
CA ARG A 369 -14.49 -6.33 -7.20
C ARG A 369 -14.52 -5.27 -8.29
N TRP A 370 -14.07 -4.07 -7.98
CA TRP A 370 -13.99 -2.96 -8.92
C TRP A 370 -13.07 -3.27 -10.11
N ALA A 371 -11.88 -3.76 -9.86
CA ALA A 371 -10.89 -4.06 -10.89
C ALA A 371 -11.39 -5.15 -11.87
N SER A 372 -12.09 -6.18 -11.37
CA SER A 372 -12.61 -7.28 -12.19
C SER A 372 -13.62 -6.83 -13.26
N THR A 373 -14.31 -5.73 -13.02
CA THR A 373 -15.33 -5.18 -13.94
C THR A 373 -14.86 -3.97 -14.74
N LEU A 374 -13.66 -3.46 -14.46
CA LEU A 374 -13.15 -2.19 -15.00
C LEU A 374 -13.05 -2.19 -16.54
N THR A 375 -12.56 -3.28 -17.11
CA THR A 375 -12.41 -3.44 -18.56
C THR A 375 -13.76 -3.42 -19.28
N ALA A 376 -14.80 -4.03 -18.71
CA ALA A 376 -16.15 -4.00 -19.26
C ALA A 376 -16.76 -2.59 -19.25
N ARG A 377 -16.35 -1.73 -18.33
CA ARG A 377 -16.74 -0.33 -18.25
C ARG A 377 -15.95 0.61 -19.17
N GLY A 378 -15.02 0.07 -19.98
CA GLY A 378 -14.31 0.83 -21.00
C GLY A 378 -12.97 1.42 -20.55
N TYR A 379 -12.45 1.04 -19.39
CA TYR A 379 -11.17 1.49 -18.88
C TYR A 379 -10.08 0.41 -19.01
N GLN A 380 -8.83 0.82 -18.82
CA GLN A 380 -7.70 -0.10 -18.69
C GLN A 380 -7.06 0.07 -17.32
N LEU A 381 -6.99 -1.02 -16.55
CA LEU A 381 -6.18 -1.06 -15.33
C LEU A 381 -4.70 -1.00 -15.74
N ALA A 382 -3.95 -0.15 -15.10
CA ALA A 382 -2.56 0.12 -15.43
C ALA A 382 -1.69 0.11 -14.16
N PRO A 383 -0.43 -0.33 -14.23
CA PRO A 383 0.50 -0.13 -13.13
C PRO A 383 0.74 1.36 -12.91
N ALA A 384 1.04 1.75 -11.68
CA ALA A 384 1.22 3.17 -11.34
C ALA A 384 2.42 3.79 -12.08
N SER A 385 3.43 2.98 -12.42
CA SER A 385 4.55 3.39 -13.27
C SER A 385 4.12 3.87 -14.66
N ALA A 386 3.02 3.34 -15.21
CA ALA A 386 2.51 3.70 -16.53
C ALA A 386 1.80 5.05 -16.61
N VAL A 387 1.53 5.70 -15.47
CA VAL A 387 0.92 7.04 -15.38
C VAL A 387 1.89 8.11 -14.89
N MET A 388 3.15 7.74 -14.67
CA MET A 388 4.19 8.70 -14.30
C MET A 388 4.60 9.58 -15.47
N ALA A 389 5.04 10.79 -15.15
CA ALA A 389 5.73 11.71 -16.06
C ALA A 389 7.08 12.12 -15.47
N LEU A 390 8.04 12.42 -16.33
CA LEU A 390 9.28 13.07 -15.91
C LEU A 390 8.95 14.53 -15.56
N ARG A 391 9.15 14.93 -14.32
CA ARG A 391 8.87 16.29 -13.81
C ARG A 391 10.06 16.91 -13.15
#